data_61cbaa622ad8383d277f3cc6c0a658a4
#
_entry.id   61cbaa622ad8383d277f3cc6c0a658a4
#
_cell.length_a   1.000
_cell.length_b   1.000
_cell.length_c   1.000
_cell.angle_alpha   90.00
_cell.angle_beta   90.00
_cell.angle_gamma   90.00
#
_symmetry.space_group_name_H-M   'P 1'
#
loop_
_entity.id
_entity.type
_entity.pdbx_description
1 polymer ?
#
loop_
_entity_poly.entity_id
_entity_poly.type
_entity_poly.pdbx_seq_one_letter_code
_entity_poly.pdbx_strand_id
1 'polypeptide(L)'
;MLNTLIVGASGYAGAELVTYINRHPHMNITALTVSAQSNDAGKLISDLHPQLKGIVDMPLQPMSDISEFSAGVDVVFLATAHEVSHDLAPQFLAAGCVVFDLSGAFRVNDGAFYEKYYGFPNQHPDLLKQAVYGLAEWSADALKDAQLIAVPGCYPTAAQLSLKPLIEANLLDLNQWPVINATSGVSGAGRKAAIGNSFCEVSLQPYGIFNHRHQPEIASHLGAKVIFTPHLGNFKRGILETITCRLKPGVGHAQIAAVYQQAYADKPLVRLYDKGVPALKSVEGLPFCDIGFAVQDDHLIVVAAEDNLLKGAAAQAVQCANIRFGFAETQSLI
;
A
#
# COMPACT_ATOMS: atom_id res chain seq x y z
N MET A 1 -24.40 -2.86 -8.47
CA MET A 1 -22.97 -2.62 -8.72
C MET A 1 -22.62 -1.31 -8.06
N LEU A 2 -21.47 -1.23 -7.40
CA LEU A 2 -20.96 0.00 -6.78
C LEU A 2 -20.37 0.91 -7.85
N ASN A 3 -20.86 2.12 -7.94
CA ASN A 3 -20.33 3.15 -8.82
C ASN A 3 -18.99 3.65 -8.27
N THR A 4 -17.93 3.47 -9.02
CA THR A 4 -16.56 3.67 -8.55
C THR A 4 -15.86 4.76 -9.35
N LEU A 5 -15.32 5.74 -8.64
CA LEU A 5 -14.47 6.80 -9.16
C LEU A 5 -13.00 6.51 -8.85
N ILE A 6 -12.11 6.67 -9.84
CA ILE A 6 -10.66 6.57 -9.64
C ILE A 6 -10.03 7.94 -9.91
N VAL A 7 -9.52 8.57 -8.86
CA VAL A 7 -8.84 9.87 -8.92
C VAL A 7 -7.34 9.66 -8.98
N GLY A 8 -6.67 10.29 -9.94
CA GLY A 8 -5.25 10.05 -10.22
C GLY A 8 -5.00 8.82 -11.11
N ALA A 9 -5.97 8.49 -11.96
CA ALA A 9 -5.95 7.28 -12.80
C ALA A 9 -4.76 7.22 -13.76
N SER A 10 -4.14 8.34 -14.14
CA SER A 10 -2.96 8.37 -15.02
C SER A 10 -1.68 7.83 -14.38
N GLY A 11 -1.63 7.68 -13.03
CA GLY A 11 -0.50 7.12 -12.31
C GLY A 11 -0.40 5.59 -12.43
N TYR A 12 0.73 5.00 -12.03
CA TYR A 12 0.90 3.54 -12.07
C TYR A 12 -0.12 2.82 -11.16
N ALA A 13 -0.28 3.22 -9.91
CA ALA A 13 -1.26 2.63 -9.01
C ALA A 13 -2.71 2.84 -9.50
N GLY A 14 -2.99 4.01 -10.10
CA GLY A 14 -4.28 4.30 -10.72
C GLY A 14 -4.60 3.32 -11.86
N ALA A 15 -3.65 3.04 -12.74
CA ALA A 15 -3.82 2.07 -13.84
C ALA A 15 -4.04 0.64 -13.33
N GLU A 16 -3.38 0.23 -12.23
CA GLU A 16 -3.63 -1.07 -11.60
C GLU A 16 -5.03 -1.13 -10.97
N LEU A 17 -5.50 -0.05 -10.33
CA LEU A 17 -6.88 0.04 -9.86
C LEU A 17 -7.87 -0.11 -11.01
N VAL A 18 -7.65 0.59 -12.14
CA VAL A 18 -8.48 0.44 -13.35
C VAL A 18 -8.55 -1.01 -13.80
N THR A 19 -7.40 -1.71 -13.81
CA THR A 19 -7.33 -3.12 -14.19
C THR A 19 -8.18 -4.01 -13.28
N TYR A 20 -8.08 -3.83 -11.96
CA TYR A 20 -8.81 -4.63 -10.99
C TYR A 20 -10.30 -4.31 -10.95
N ILE A 21 -10.67 -3.03 -10.96
CA ILE A 21 -12.07 -2.60 -10.90
C ILE A 21 -12.81 -2.96 -12.18
N ASN A 22 -12.19 -2.83 -13.36
CA ASN A 22 -12.81 -3.20 -14.63
C ASN A 22 -13.24 -4.68 -14.70
N ARG A 23 -12.50 -5.58 -14.05
CA ARG A 23 -12.85 -7.01 -13.98
C ARG A 23 -13.67 -7.39 -12.76
N HIS A 24 -14.00 -6.42 -11.89
CA HIS A 24 -14.72 -6.68 -10.65
C HIS A 24 -16.22 -6.85 -10.91
N PRO A 25 -16.84 -7.98 -10.51
CA PRO A 25 -18.25 -8.25 -10.84
C PRO A 25 -19.25 -7.35 -10.13
N HIS A 26 -18.83 -6.66 -9.06
CA HIS A 26 -19.70 -5.83 -8.22
C HIS A 26 -19.34 -4.34 -8.23
N MET A 27 -18.30 -3.93 -8.96
CA MET A 27 -17.89 -2.53 -9.09
C MET A 27 -17.92 -2.11 -10.56
N ASN A 28 -18.26 -0.84 -10.80
CA ASN A 28 -18.33 -0.25 -12.13
C ASN A 28 -17.57 1.06 -12.16
N ILE A 29 -16.61 1.23 -13.06
CA ILE A 29 -15.88 2.49 -13.22
C ILE A 29 -16.82 3.53 -13.85
N THR A 30 -17.15 4.59 -13.11
CA THR A 30 -17.98 5.69 -13.60
C THR A 30 -17.15 6.78 -14.27
N ALA A 31 -15.98 7.09 -13.70
CA ALA A 31 -15.04 8.04 -14.28
C ALA A 31 -13.60 7.75 -13.86
N LEU A 32 -12.67 8.18 -14.71
CA LEU A 32 -11.24 8.21 -14.46
C LEU A 32 -10.82 9.68 -14.47
N THR A 33 -10.28 10.18 -13.35
CA THR A 33 -9.96 11.61 -13.27
C THR A 33 -8.48 11.87 -13.04
N VAL A 34 -8.07 13.06 -13.48
CA VAL A 34 -6.75 13.65 -13.28
C VAL A 34 -6.93 15.10 -12.80
N SER A 35 -5.86 15.76 -12.33
CA SER A 35 -5.97 17.18 -11.97
C SER A 35 -6.39 18.03 -13.19
N ALA A 36 -7.08 19.14 -12.94
CA ALA A 36 -7.55 20.04 -14.00
C ALA A 36 -6.42 20.56 -14.91
N GLN A 37 -5.20 20.72 -14.36
CA GLN A 37 -4.01 21.16 -15.09
C GLN A 37 -3.15 20.02 -15.64
N SER A 38 -3.62 18.78 -15.59
CA SER A 38 -2.84 17.64 -16.07
C SER A 38 -2.69 17.67 -17.59
N ASN A 39 -1.47 17.45 -18.07
CA ASN A 39 -1.19 17.25 -19.51
C ASN A 39 -1.80 15.95 -20.05
N ASP A 40 -2.35 15.10 -19.19
CA ASP A 40 -3.00 13.86 -19.55
C ASP A 40 -4.52 13.99 -19.66
N ALA A 41 -5.09 15.15 -19.31
CA ALA A 41 -6.52 15.42 -19.46
C ALA A 41 -6.98 15.24 -20.91
N GLY A 42 -8.09 14.52 -21.10
CA GLY A 42 -8.67 14.21 -22.39
C GLY A 42 -8.04 13.04 -23.15
N LYS A 43 -6.87 12.54 -22.74
CA LYS A 43 -6.28 11.31 -23.32
C LYS A 43 -7.03 10.08 -22.85
N LEU A 44 -7.00 9.02 -23.64
CA LEU A 44 -7.47 7.72 -23.16
C LEU A 44 -6.46 7.14 -22.15
N ILE A 45 -6.96 6.42 -21.15
CA ILE A 45 -6.08 5.72 -20.19
C ILE A 45 -5.17 4.73 -20.91
N SER A 46 -5.65 4.10 -21.98
CA SER A 46 -4.91 3.16 -22.84
C SER A 46 -3.80 3.81 -23.68
N ASP A 47 -3.85 5.13 -23.90
CA ASP A 47 -2.73 5.85 -24.54
C ASP A 47 -1.51 5.95 -23.63
N LEU A 48 -1.75 6.02 -22.31
CA LEU A 48 -0.70 6.11 -21.29
C LEU A 48 -0.25 4.74 -20.80
N HIS A 49 -1.16 3.79 -20.77
CA HIS A 49 -1.00 2.43 -20.28
C HIS A 49 -1.44 1.42 -21.36
N PRO A 50 -0.56 1.12 -22.35
CA PRO A 50 -0.91 0.33 -23.53
C PRO A 50 -1.46 -1.07 -23.23
N GLN A 51 -1.16 -1.62 -22.04
CA GLN A 51 -1.72 -2.90 -21.59
C GLN A 51 -3.25 -2.86 -21.38
N LEU A 52 -3.85 -1.66 -21.31
CA LEU A 52 -5.30 -1.47 -21.19
C LEU A 52 -6.00 -1.31 -22.55
N LYS A 53 -5.25 -1.24 -23.66
CA LYS A 53 -5.82 -1.01 -24.99
C LYS A 53 -6.80 -2.11 -25.39
N GLY A 54 -8.02 -1.69 -25.75
CA GLY A 54 -9.11 -2.61 -26.08
C GLY A 54 -9.75 -3.31 -24.89
N ILE A 55 -9.30 -2.98 -23.67
CA ILE A 55 -9.87 -3.47 -22.40
C ILE A 55 -10.59 -2.32 -21.69
N VAL A 56 -9.90 -1.19 -21.50
CA VAL A 56 -10.45 0.04 -20.92
C VAL A 56 -9.93 1.23 -21.73
N ASP A 57 -10.73 1.71 -22.67
CA ASP A 57 -10.43 2.88 -23.51
C ASP A 57 -11.25 4.09 -23.05
N MET A 58 -11.19 4.38 -21.73
CA MET A 58 -11.91 5.51 -21.12
C MET A 58 -11.05 6.79 -21.15
N PRO A 59 -11.66 7.98 -21.34
CA PRO A 59 -10.94 9.25 -21.26
C PRO A 59 -10.61 9.61 -19.82
N LEU A 60 -9.45 10.24 -19.62
CA LEU A 60 -9.05 10.86 -18.37
C LEU A 60 -9.70 12.25 -18.27
N GLN A 61 -10.66 12.39 -17.38
CA GLN A 61 -11.42 13.64 -17.22
C GLN A 61 -10.69 14.60 -16.27
N PRO A 62 -10.53 15.88 -16.62
CA PRO A 62 -9.99 16.88 -15.71
C PRO A 62 -11.00 17.14 -14.59
N MET A 63 -10.57 17.02 -13.33
CA MET A 63 -11.41 17.30 -12.18
C MET A 63 -11.15 18.71 -11.67
N SER A 64 -12.09 19.60 -11.88
CA SER A 64 -12.09 20.99 -11.38
C SER A 64 -13.06 21.17 -10.21
N ASP A 65 -14.16 20.43 -10.18
CA ASP A 65 -15.17 20.45 -9.13
C ASP A 65 -15.56 19.00 -8.78
N ILE A 66 -15.56 18.69 -7.49
CA ILE A 66 -15.94 17.35 -6.99
C ILE A 66 -17.41 17.06 -7.22
N SER A 67 -18.28 18.10 -7.16
CA SER A 67 -19.73 17.93 -7.32
C SER A 67 -20.12 17.31 -8.66
N GLU A 68 -19.30 17.53 -9.70
CA GLU A 68 -19.49 16.91 -11.02
C GLU A 68 -19.26 15.40 -11.02
N PHE A 69 -18.47 14.89 -10.07
CA PHE A 69 -18.03 13.51 -10.04
C PHE A 69 -18.55 12.70 -8.85
N SER A 70 -19.09 13.36 -7.81
CA SER A 70 -19.56 12.66 -6.59
C SER A 70 -21.00 12.18 -6.66
N ALA A 71 -21.82 12.76 -7.55
CA ALA A 71 -23.23 12.40 -7.65
C ALA A 71 -23.42 10.94 -8.11
N GLY A 72 -24.03 10.12 -7.24
CA GLY A 72 -24.30 8.71 -7.51
C GLY A 72 -23.05 7.81 -7.49
N VAL A 73 -21.93 8.29 -6.94
CA VAL A 73 -20.73 7.50 -6.69
C VAL A 73 -20.76 6.92 -5.28
N ASP A 74 -20.53 5.62 -5.18
CA ASP A 74 -20.48 4.88 -3.91
C ASP A 74 -19.07 4.82 -3.34
N VAL A 75 -18.08 4.67 -4.22
CA VAL A 75 -16.68 4.36 -3.86
C VAL A 75 -15.71 5.29 -4.60
N VAL A 76 -14.75 5.83 -3.88
CA VAL A 76 -13.66 6.66 -4.44
C VAL A 76 -12.31 6.08 -4.06
N PHE A 77 -11.47 5.82 -5.04
CA PHE A 77 -10.04 5.53 -4.83
C PHE A 77 -9.22 6.77 -5.14
N LEU A 78 -8.47 7.26 -4.14
CA LEU A 78 -7.56 8.39 -4.28
C LEU A 78 -6.13 7.88 -4.50
N ALA A 79 -5.67 7.90 -5.75
CA ALA A 79 -4.30 7.55 -6.15
C ALA A 79 -3.51 8.83 -6.51
N THR A 80 -3.56 9.83 -5.64
CA THR A 80 -3.03 11.18 -5.85
C THR A 80 -1.85 11.52 -4.94
N ALA A 81 -1.29 12.71 -5.08
CA ALA A 81 -0.33 13.25 -4.12
C ALA A 81 -1.00 13.45 -2.75
N HIS A 82 -0.19 13.48 -1.70
CA HIS A 82 -0.68 13.46 -0.31
C HIS A 82 -1.55 14.67 0.02
N GLU A 83 -1.14 15.86 -0.40
CA GLU A 83 -1.86 17.11 -0.20
C GLU A 83 -3.19 17.09 -0.95
N VAL A 84 -3.20 16.54 -2.16
CA VAL A 84 -4.43 16.44 -2.97
C VAL A 84 -5.43 15.48 -2.32
N SER A 85 -4.99 14.32 -1.86
CA SER A 85 -5.87 13.39 -1.12
C SER A 85 -6.38 14.00 0.19
N HIS A 86 -5.51 14.75 0.91
CA HIS A 86 -5.87 15.45 2.14
C HIS A 86 -7.05 16.42 1.91
N ASP A 87 -7.04 17.14 0.79
CA ASP A 87 -8.07 18.13 0.46
C ASP A 87 -9.34 17.50 -0.13
N LEU A 88 -9.21 16.39 -0.88
CA LEU A 88 -10.31 15.74 -1.57
C LEU A 88 -11.11 14.79 -0.67
N ALA A 89 -10.45 14.03 0.22
CA ALA A 89 -11.10 13.02 1.02
C ALA A 89 -12.28 13.55 1.86
N PRO A 90 -12.16 14.69 2.57
CA PRO A 90 -13.28 15.24 3.33
C PRO A 90 -14.50 15.58 2.47
N GLN A 91 -14.27 16.03 1.24
CA GLN A 91 -15.34 16.43 0.33
C GLN A 91 -16.10 15.21 -0.22
N PHE A 92 -15.40 14.13 -0.59
CA PHE A 92 -16.06 12.90 -1.00
C PHE A 92 -16.79 12.21 0.15
N LEU A 93 -16.24 12.25 1.37
CA LEU A 93 -16.91 11.76 2.58
C LEU A 93 -18.21 12.55 2.85
N ALA A 94 -18.17 13.88 2.71
CA ALA A 94 -19.35 14.73 2.86
C ALA A 94 -20.43 14.46 1.79
N ALA A 95 -20.01 14.01 0.59
CA ALA A 95 -20.91 13.56 -0.48
C ALA A 95 -21.46 12.13 -0.24
N GLY A 96 -21.08 11.45 0.85
CA GLY A 96 -21.55 10.11 1.21
C GLY A 96 -20.77 8.95 0.60
N CYS A 97 -19.64 9.22 -0.08
CA CYS A 97 -18.79 8.17 -0.66
C CYS A 97 -17.94 7.47 0.41
N VAL A 98 -17.64 6.19 0.19
CA VAL A 98 -16.56 5.50 0.90
C VAL A 98 -15.23 5.79 0.20
N VAL A 99 -14.24 6.25 0.95
CA VAL A 99 -12.96 6.73 0.41
C VAL A 99 -11.82 5.78 0.77
N PHE A 100 -11.10 5.30 -0.25
CA PHE A 100 -9.85 4.54 -0.13
C PHE A 100 -8.69 5.44 -0.56
N ASP A 101 -7.92 5.93 0.42
CA ASP A 101 -6.78 6.80 0.17
C ASP A 101 -5.47 6.00 0.07
N LEU A 102 -4.90 5.93 -1.13
CA LEU A 102 -3.61 5.28 -1.38
C LEU A 102 -2.42 6.22 -1.06
N SER A 103 -2.71 7.47 -0.73
CA SER A 103 -1.69 8.43 -0.32
C SER A 103 -1.29 8.24 1.16
N GLY A 104 -0.43 9.11 1.67
CA GLY A 104 -0.06 9.08 3.09
C GLY A 104 -0.88 10.03 3.96
N ALA A 105 -1.94 10.67 3.45
CA ALA A 105 -2.61 11.79 4.13
C ALA A 105 -3.30 11.43 5.45
N PHE A 106 -3.69 10.16 5.64
CA PHE A 106 -4.46 9.72 6.82
C PHE A 106 -3.90 8.47 7.51
N ARG A 107 -2.63 8.10 7.27
CA ARG A 107 -2.05 6.84 7.76
C ARG A 107 -1.62 6.86 9.22
N VAL A 108 -1.26 8.00 9.78
CA VAL A 108 -0.69 8.13 11.14
C VAL A 108 -1.52 9.13 11.94
N ASN A 109 -2.00 8.72 13.10
CA ASN A 109 -2.80 9.60 13.99
C ASN A 109 -1.88 10.48 14.85
N ASP A 110 -1.07 11.30 14.18
CA ASP A 110 -0.19 12.29 14.79
C ASP A 110 -0.05 13.50 13.85
N GLY A 111 -0.62 14.63 14.21
CA GLY A 111 -0.59 15.86 13.39
C GLY A 111 0.83 16.37 13.09
N ALA A 112 1.77 16.25 14.05
CA ALA A 112 3.15 16.69 13.88
C ALA A 112 3.92 15.84 12.85
N PHE A 113 3.50 14.60 12.65
CA PHE A 113 4.06 13.73 11.63
C PHE A 113 3.94 14.32 10.22
N TYR A 114 2.79 14.93 9.89
CA TYR A 114 2.52 15.46 8.56
C TYR A 114 3.39 16.66 8.22
N GLU A 115 3.54 17.60 9.16
CA GLU A 115 4.42 18.74 8.97
C GLU A 115 5.87 18.32 8.75
N LYS A 116 6.35 17.37 9.56
CA LYS A 116 7.73 16.89 9.49
C LYS A 116 8.05 16.08 8.22
N TYR A 117 7.16 15.17 7.82
CA TYR A 117 7.48 14.17 6.78
C TYR A 117 6.79 14.43 5.44
N TYR A 118 5.72 15.22 5.43
CA TYR A 118 4.96 15.56 4.22
C TYR A 118 5.01 17.05 3.86
N GLY A 119 5.47 17.91 4.80
CA GLY A 119 5.66 19.33 4.56
C GLY A 119 4.37 20.15 4.61
N PHE A 120 3.27 19.58 5.10
CA PHE A 120 2.01 20.29 5.33
C PHE A 120 1.38 19.88 6.66
N PRO A 121 0.68 20.81 7.37
CA PRO A 121 -0.07 20.47 8.57
C PRO A 121 -1.36 19.70 8.18
N ASN A 122 -1.66 18.62 8.90
CA ASN A 122 -2.96 17.96 8.70
C ASN A 122 -4.07 18.81 9.34
N GLN A 123 -5.01 19.29 8.52
CA GLN A 123 -6.11 20.16 8.93
C GLN A 123 -7.37 19.39 9.38
N HIS A 124 -7.35 18.06 9.32
CA HIS A 124 -8.49 17.19 9.59
C HIS A 124 -8.20 16.20 10.73
N PRO A 125 -7.93 16.67 11.96
CA PRO A 125 -7.56 15.80 13.09
C PRO A 125 -8.64 14.78 13.46
N ASP A 126 -9.90 15.08 13.22
CA ASP A 126 -10.99 14.14 13.50
C ASP A 126 -11.06 13.04 12.43
N LEU A 127 -10.74 13.33 11.19
CA LEU A 127 -10.63 12.31 10.14
C LEU A 127 -9.41 11.41 10.37
N LEU A 128 -8.30 11.93 10.91
CA LEU A 128 -7.16 11.10 11.31
C LEU A 128 -7.53 10.03 12.34
N LYS A 129 -8.44 10.38 13.30
CA LYS A 129 -8.92 9.43 14.30
C LYS A 129 -9.92 8.42 13.76
N GLN A 130 -10.70 8.82 12.74
CA GLN A 130 -11.72 7.99 12.11
C GLN A 130 -11.18 7.09 11.02
N ALA A 131 -10.06 7.48 10.39
CA ALA A 131 -9.45 6.71 9.32
C ALA A 131 -9.02 5.32 9.82
N VAL A 132 -9.49 4.30 9.12
CA VAL A 132 -9.04 2.92 9.37
C VAL A 132 -7.80 2.66 8.55
N TYR A 133 -6.72 2.25 9.21
CA TYR A 133 -5.50 1.83 8.53
C TYR A 133 -5.72 0.49 7.85
N GLY A 134 -5.69 0.48 6.52
CA GLY A 134 -6.12 -0.63 5.68
C GLY A 134 -5.08 -1.73 5.48
N LEU A 135 -4.38 -2.16 6.54
CA LEU A 135 -3.64 -3.43 6.52
C LEU A 135 -4.67 -4.56 6.65
N ALA A 136 -5.15 -5.05 5.51
CA ALA A 136 -6.38 -5.84 5.41
C ALA A 136 -6.41 -7.07 6.32
N GLU A 137 -5.27 -7.77 6.45
CA GLU A 137 -5.13 -8.97 7.26
C GLU A 137 -5.35 -8.72 8.76
N TRP A 138 -5.13 -7.49 9.22
CA TRP A 138 -5.20 -7.08 10.63
C TRP A 138 -6.38 -6.16 10.95
N SER A 139 -6.95 -5.54 9.93
CA SER A 139 -7.99 -4.53 10.09
C SER A 139 -9.36 -4.99 9.59
N ALA A 140 -9.55 -6.27 9.28
CA ALA A 140 -10.75 -6.79 8.61
C ALA A 140 -12.05 -6.40 9.31
N ASP A 141 -12.11 -6.46 10.65
CA ASP A 141 -13.33 -6.10 11.38
C ASP A 141 -13.58 -4.59 11.35
N ALA A 142 -12.55 -3.76 11.51
CA ALA A 142 -12.68 -2.31 11.45
C ALA A 142 -13.04 -1.81 10.04
N LEU A 143 -12.60 -2.52 9.01
CA LEU A 143 -12.91 -2.18 7.62
C LEU A 143 -14.39 -2.29 7.28
N LYS A 144 -15.15 -3.20 7.92
CA LYS A 144 -16.58 -3.46 7.61
C LYS A 144 -17.44 -2.20 7.67
N ASP A 145 -17.14 -1.28 8.57
CA ASP A 145 -17.94 -0.07 8.79
C ASP A 145 -17.18 1.22 8.41
N ALA A 146 -15.94 1.10 7.92
CA ALA A 146 -15.09 2.25 7.63
C ALA A 146 -15.63 3.10 6.48
N GLN A 147 -15.56 4.42 6.63
CA GLN A 147 -15.86 5.39 5.57
C GLN A 147 -14.60 5.96 4.93
N LEU A 148 -13.52 6.09 5.70
CA LEU A 148 -12.20 6.50 5.23
C LEU A 148 -11.20 5.39 5.54
N ILE A 149 -10.61 4.84 4.51
CA ILE A 149 -9.61 3.79 4.60
C ILE A 149 -8.27 4.35 4.12
N ALA A 150 -7.30 4.44 5.03
CA ALA A 150 -5.92 4.83 4.72
C ALA A 150 -5.13 3.58 4.32
N VAL A 151 -4.95 3.36 3.02
CA VAL A 151 -4.22 2.21 2.50
C VAL A 151 -2.73 2.32 2.86
N PRO A 152 -2.10 1.28 3.44
CA PRO A 152 -0.69 1.30 3.84
C PRO A 152 0.27 1.70 2.72
N GLY A 153 1.43 2.25 3.09
CA GLY A 153 2.53 2.38 2.15
C GLY A 153 3.08 1.03 1.69
N CYS A 154 3.71 1.00 0.53
CA CYS A 154 4.20 -0.26 -0.02
C CYS A 154 5.24 -0.95 0.90
N TYR A 155 6.29 -0.28 1.33
CA TYR A 155 7.22 -0.84 2.32
C TYR A 155 6.55 -1.16 3.67
N PRO A 156 5.69 -0.28 4.27
CA PRO A 156 4.97 -0.62 5.48
C PRO A 156 4.14 -1.90 5.41
N THR A 157 3.57 -2.22 4.26
CA THR A 157 2.80 -3.47 4.07
C THR A 157 3.67 -4.69 4.33
N ALA A 158 4.77 -4.86 3.60
CA ALA A 158 5.67 -6.01 3.76
C ALA A 158 6.31 -6.07 5.16
N ALA A 159 6.79 -4.92 5.67
CA ALA A 159 7.42 -4.83 6.99
C ALA A 159 6.46 -5.22 8.13
N GLN A 160 5.24 -4.72 8.09
CA GLN A 160 4.25 -4.99 9.13
C GLN A 160 3.72 -6.43 9.05
N LEU A 161 3.44 -6.95 7.86
CA LEU A 161 3.07 -8.36 7.69
C LEU A 161 4.18 -9.29 8.19
N SER A 162 5.44 -8.89 8.07
CA SER A 162 6.58 -9.67 8.58
C SER A 162 6.73 -9.60 10.10
N LEU A 163 6.57 -8.43 10.71
CA LEU A 163 6.96 -8.18 12.10
C LEU A 163 5.80 -8.27 13.08
N LYS A 164 4.59 -7.89 12.67
CA LYS A 164 3.44 -7.76 13.56
C LYS A 164 3.10 -9.06 14.30
N PRO A 165 3.04 -10.24 13.65
CA PRO A 165 2.77 -11.49 14.35
C PRO A 165 3.80 -11.80 15.45
N LEU A 166 5.08 -11.54 15.16
CA LEU A 166 6.19 -11.83 16.05
C LEU A 166 6.23 -10.90 17.27
N ILE A 167 5.87 -9.63 17.06
CA ILE A 167 5.80 -8.62 18.13
C ILE A 167 4.61 -8.92 19.04
N GLU A 168 3.43 -9.19 18.49
CA GLU A 168 2.23 -9.52 19.28
C GLU A 168 2.39 -10.83 20.07
N ALA A 169 3.08 -11.82 19.49
CA ALA A 169 3.45 -13.04 20.20
C ALA A 169 4.61 -12.86 21.20
N ASN A 170 5.16 -11.65 21.31
CA ASN A 170 6.24 -11.30 22.24
C ASN A 170 7.52 -12.14 22.08
N LEU A 171 7.86 -12.49 20.83
CA LEU A 171 9.02 -13.35 20.51
C LEU A 171 10.32 -12.57 20.29
N LEU A 172 10.24 -11.27 19.97
CA LEU A 172 11.40 -10.43 19.67
C LEU A 172 11.96 -9.73 20.92
N ASP A 173 13.29 -9.62 20.99
CA ASP A 173 13.97 -8.73 21.93
C ASP A 173 14.03 -7.30 21.35
N LEU A 174 13.04 -6.48 21.71
CA LEU A 174 12.89 -5.12 21.21
C LEU A 174 13.89 -4.12 21.83
N ASN A 175 14.77 -4.53 22.76
CA ASN A 175 15.91 -3.71 23.17
C ASN A 175 16.88 -3.54 21.98
N GLN A 176 16.89 -4.47 21.07
CA GLN A 176 17.53 -4.36 19.75
C GLN A 176 16.43 -4.19 18.69
N TRP A 177 16.37 -2.98 18.12
CA TRP A 177 15.33 -2.67 17.13
C TRP A 177 15.48 -3.54 15.88
N PRO A 178 14.38 -4.06 15.32
CA PRO A 178 14.40 -4.71 14.01
C PRO A 178 15.02 -3.81 12.94
N VAL A 179 15.93 -4.37 12.15
CA VAL A 179 16.60 -3.66 11.05
C VAL A 179 16.01 -4.13 9.73
N ILE A 180 15.38 -3.20 9.00
CA ILE A 180 14.68 -3.44 7.74
C ILE A 180 15.51 -2.82 6.61
N ASN A 181 16.13 -3.66 5.79
CA ASN A 181 16.76 -3.26 4.53
C ASN A 181 15.80 -3.62 3.40
N ALA A 182 15.24 -2.62 2.75
CA ALA A 182 14.20 -2.79 1.76
C ALA A 182 14.63 -2.24 0.40
N THR A 183 14.46 -3.00 -0.68
CA THR A 183 14.75 -2.56 -2.04
C THR A 183 13.46 -2.50 -2.85
N SER A 184 13.17 -1.34 -3.47
CA SER A 184 12.02 -1.14 -4.36
C SER A 184 12.44 -0.87 -5.78
N GLY A 185 11.66 -1.36 -6.73
CA GLY A 185 11.74 -0.93 -8.11
C GLY A 185 11.34 0.54 -8.30
N VAL A 186 11.79 1.14 -9.40
CA VAL A 186 11.61 2.58 -9.70
C VAL A 186 10.17 3.02 -9.87
N SER A 187 9.24 2.10 -10.14
CA SER A 187 7.80 2.43 -10.22
C SER A 187 7.24 3.01 -8.92
N GLY A 188 7.89 2.73 -7.77
CA GLY A 188 7.55 3.31 -6.48
C GLY A 188 7.73 4.83 -6.41
N ALA A 189 8.56 5.42 -7.28
CA ALA A 189 8.72 6.86 -7.42
C ALA A 189 7.59 7.54 -8.24
N GLY A 190 6.66 6.75 -8.79
CA GLY A 190 5.59 7.23 -9.64
C GLY A 190 5.99 7.47 -11.10
N ARG A 191 5.01 7.89 -11.94
CA ARG A 191 5.17 8.05 -13.40
C ARG A 191 5.84 9.37 -13.80
N LYS A 192 5.91 10.35 -12.90
CA LYS A 192 6.53 11.65 -13.19
C LYS A 192 8.02 11.46 -13.46
N ALA A 193 8.48 11.93 -14.62
CA ALA A 193 9.90 11.89 -14.98
C ALA A 193 10.73 12.75 -14.00
N ALA A 194 11.81 12.17 -13.49
CA ALA A 194 12.79 12.83 -12.66
C ALA A 194 14.18 12.23 -12.94
N ILE A 195 15.24 13.00 -12.71
CA ILE A 195 16.60 12.52 -12.92
C ILE A 195 16.86 11.24 -12.13
N GLY A 196 16.49 11.20 -10.84
CA GLY A 196 16.75 10.06 -9.96
C GLY A 196 16.01 8.76 -10.32
N ASN A 197 15.04 8.79 -11.25
CA ASN A 197 14.36 7.60 -11.78
C ASN A 197 14.61 7.38 -13.28
N SER A 198 15.55 8.13 -13.87
CA SER A 198 15.96 7.91 -15.26
C SER A 198 16.94 6.73 -15.36
N PHE A 199 16.89 5.98 -16.48
CA PHE A 199 17.61 4.72 -16.63
C PHE A 199 19.12 4.81 -16.38
N CYS A 200 19.76 5.92 -16.81
CA CYS A 200 21.22 6.09 -16.65
C CYS A 200 21.63 6.55 -15.25
N GLU A 201 20.70 7.06 -14.45
CA GLU A 201 20.96 7.58 -13.10
C GLU A 201 20.55 6.57 -12.01
N VAL A 202 19.61 5.68 -12.33
CA VAL A 202 19.16 4.66 -11.37
C VAL A 202 20.29 3.68 -11.08
N SER A 203 20.64 3.60 -9.81
CA SER A 203 21.62 2.66 -9.27
C SER A 203 21.07 2.07 -7.98
N LEU A 204 21.47 0.84 -7.64
CA LEU A 204 21.12 0.28 -6.34
C LEU A 204 21.75 1.13 -5.23
N GLN A 205 20.95 1.98 -4.61
CA GLN A 205 21.43 2.94 -3.62
C GLN A 205 20.43 3.16 -2.50
N PRO A 206 20.90 3.33 -1.24
CA PRO A 206 20.03 3.73 -0.13
C PRO A 206 19.63 5.20 -0.27
N TYR A 207 18.46 5.52 0.26
CA TYR A 207 17.95 6.89 0.33
C TYR A 207 17.12 7.11 1.59
N GLY A 208 16.94 8.36 2.00
CA GLY A 208 16.06 8.73 3.12
C GLY A 208 16.42 8.06 4.45
N ILE A 209 17.70 7.77 4.73
CA ILE A 209 18.15 7.11 5.96
C ILE A 209 17.73 7.95 7.16
N PHE A 210 16.99 7.35 8.12
CA PHE A 210 16.40 7.96 9.31
C PHE A 210 15.42 9.11 9.06
N ASN A 211 15.08 9.38 7.80
CA ASN A 211 14.24 10.51 7.41
C ASN A 211 13.11 10.10 6.44
N HIS A 212 13.03 8.82 6.06
CA HIS A 212 11.97 8.33 5.20
C HIS A 212 10.64 8.23 5.96
N ARG A 213 9.56 8.76 5.37
CA ARG A 213 8.21 8.83 5.98
C ARG A 213 7.61 7.46 6.36
N HIS A 214 8.05 6.37 5.73
CA HIS A 214 7.58 5.04 6.05
C HIS A 214 8.13 4.49 7.38
N GLN A 215 9.30 4.96 7.86
CA GLN A 215 9.83 4.49 9.15
C GLN A 215 8.88 4.77 10.31
N PRO A 216 8.39 6.01 10.52
CA PRO A 216 7.41 6.28 11.58
C PRO A 216 6.04 5.64 11.32
N GLU A 217 5.61 5.46 10.06
CA GLU A 217 4.40 4.71 9.72
C GLU A 217 4.51 3.26 10.20
N ILE A 218 5.62 2.57 9.87
CA ILE A 218 5.89 1.20 10.34
C ILE A 218 5.89 1.14 11.87
N ALA A 219 6.67 2.03 12.51
CA ALA A 219 6.84 2.03 13.96
C ALA A 219 5.52 2.28 14.72
N SER A 220 4.67 3.20 14.23
CA SER A 220 3.40 3.53 14.88
C SER A 220 2.41 2.36 14.86
N HIS A 221 2.33 1.64 13.75
CA HIS A 221 1.39 0.51 13.60
C HIS A 221 1.93 -0.82 14.17
N LEU A 222 3.23 -0.94 14.38
CA LEU A 222 3.84 -2.06 15.10
C LEU A 222 3.85 -1.84 16.62
N GLY A 223 3.74 -0.59 17.10
CA GLY A 223 3.98 -0.25 18.48
C GLY A 223 5.44 -0.47 18.92
N ALA A 224 6.38 -0.50 17.97
CA ALA A 224 7.79 -0.79 18.21
C ALA A 224 8.69 0.08 17.31
N LYS A 225 9.85 0.46 17.83
CA LYS A 225 10.85 1.18 17.03
C LYS A 225 11.53 0.23 16.04
N VAL A 226 11.86 0.74 14.86
CA VAL A 226 12.58 0.02 13.81
C VAL A 226 13.68 0.89 13.22
N ILE A 227 14.69 0.28 12.63
CA ILE A 227 15.65 0.94 11.72
C ILE A 227 15.22 0.56 10.31
N PHE A 228 14.89 1.57 9.49
CA PHE A 228 14.44 1.36 8.13
C PHE A 228 15.38 2.04 7.12
N THR A 229 15.93 1.24 6.22
CA THR A 229 16.82 1.72 5.16
C THR A 229 16.26 1.31 3.80
N PRO A 230 15.53 2.20 3.12
CA PRO A 230 15.06 1.93 1.76
C PRO A 230 16.17 2.07 0.74
N HIS A 231 16.14 1.22 -0.29
CA HIS A 231 17.01 1.27 -1.45
C HIS A 231 16.17 1.39 -2.72
N LEU A 232 16.63 2.20 -3.66
CA LEU A 232 16.08 2.23 -5.00
C LEU A 232 16.88 1.25 -5.87
N GLY A 233 16.19 0.25 -6.43
CA GLY A 233 16.79 -0.73 -7.33
C GLY A 233 16.62 -0.35 -8.80
N ASN A 234 17.51 -0.83 -9.66
CA ASN A 234 17.49 -0.60 -11.09
C ASN A 234 16.59 -1.59 -11.85
N PHE A 235 15.41 -1.84 -11.32
CA PHE A 235 14.37 -2.68 -11.91
C PHE A 235 13.01 -1.99 -11.80
N LYS A 236 12.01 -2.46 -12.55
CA LYS A 236 10.76 -1.73 -12.73
C LYS A 236 9.84 -1.79 -11.50
N ARG A 237 9.57 -2.98 -10.98
CA ARG A 237 8.57 -3.18 -9.93
C ARG A 237 8.93 -4.31 -8.98
N GLY A 238 8.29 -4.28 -7.81
CA GLY A 238 8.51 -5.20 -6.71
C GLY A 238 9.26 -4.57 -5.53
N ILE A 239 9.01 -5.09 -4.35
CA ILE A 239 9.74 -4.79 -3.11
C ILE A 239 10.28 -6.09 -2.54
N LEU A 240 11.55 -6.08 -2.16
CA LEU A 240 12.20 -7.12 -1.37
C LEU A 240 12.72 -6.51 -0.08
N GLU A 241 12.29 -7.05 1.05
CA GLU A 241 12.76 -6.65 2.38
C GLU A 241 13.53 -7.76 3.04
N THR A 242 14.71 -7.44 3.56
CA THR A 242 15.48 -8.32 4.46
C THR A 242 15.47 -7.68 5.85
N ILE A 243 14.83 -8.38 6.79
CA ILE A 243 14.58 -7.87 8.14
C ILE A 243 15.38 -8.71 9.14
N THR A 244 16.29 -8.08 9.86
CA THR A 244 17.10 -8.71 10.90
C THR A 244 16.53 -8.38 12.27
N CYS A 245 16.24 -9.42 13.07
CA CYS A 245 15.69 -9.28 14.41
C CYS A 245 16.51 -10.11 15.42
N ARG A 246 16.46 -9.69 16.68
CA ARG A 246 16.91 -10.50 17.80
C ARG A 246 15.75 -11.20 18.45
N LEU A 247 15.89 -12.51 18.70
CA LEU A 247 14.91 -13.33 19.40
C LEU A 247 15.11 -13.25 20.91
N LYS A 248 14.04 -13.42 21.67
CA LYS A 248 14.11 -13.64 23.10
C LYS A 248 14.76 -15.01 23.42
N PRO A 249 15.38 -15.17 24.60
CA PRO A 249 15.96 -16.44 25.00
C PRO A 249 14.94 -17.60 24.92
N GLY A 250 15.35 -18.71 24.31
CA GLY A 250 14.55 -19.91 24.16
C GLY A 250 13.56 -19.90 23.00
N VAL A 251 13.45 -18.81 22.24
CA VAL A 251 12.65 -18.77 21.01
C VAL A 251 13.42 -19.40 19.86
N GLY A 252 12.79 -20.31 19.14
CA GLY A 252 13.39 -21.02 18.02
C GLY A 252 12.48 -21.11 16.80
N HIS A 253 12.99 -21.75 15.74
CA HIS A 253 12.32 -21.88 14.44
C HIS A 253 10.86 -22.35 14.53
N ALA A 254 10.58 -23.39 15.33
CA ALA A 254 9.24 -23.96 15.44
C ALA A 254 8.20 -22.97 15.98
N GLN A 255 8.59 -22.13 16.95
CA GLN A 255 7.69 -21.11 17.51
C GLN A 255 7.41 -19.98 16.48
N ILE A 256 8.43 -19.55 15.73
CA ILE A 256 8.27 -18.56 14.65
C ILE A 256 7.32 -19.11 13.57
N ALA A 257 7.54 -20.36 13.12
CA ALA A 257 6.68 -21.00 12.12
C ALA A 257 5.23 -21.10 12.61
N ALA A 258 5.01 -21.52 13.87
CA ALA A 258 3.68 -21.63 14.44
C ALA A 258 2.94 -20.28 14.50
N VAL A 259 3.64 -19.20 14.87
CA VAL A 259 3.06 -17.85 14.95
C VAL A 259 2.67 -17.35 13.56
N TYR A 260 3.52 -17.50 12.55
CA TYR A 260 3.17 -17.13 11.18
C TYR A 260 2.00 -17.97 10.64
N GLN A 261 2.01 -19.28 10.87
CA GLN A 261 0.92 -20.14 10.43
C GLN A 261 -0.41 -19.74 11.11
N GLN A 262 -0.38 -19.43 12.41
CA GLN A 262 -1.58 -18.97 13.12
C GLN A 262 -2.08 -17.62 12.58
N ALA A 263 -1.19 -16.69 12.25
CA ALA A 263 -1.56 -15.37 11.77
C ALA A 263 -2.12 -15.38 10.35
N TYR A 264 -1.65 -16.30 9.48
CA TYR A 264 -1.91 -16.22 8.04
C TYR A 264 -2.58 -17.45 7.42
N ALA A 265 -2.99 -18.46 8.20
CA ALA A 265 -3.63 -19.65 7.67
C ALA A 265 -4.92 -19.36 6.88
N ASP A 266 -5.65 -18.32 7.26
CA ASP A 266 -6.90 -17.87 6.63
C ASP A 266 -6.74 -16.56 5.83
N LYS A 267 -5.49 -16.12 5.54
CA LYS A 267 -5.19 -14.88 4.82
C LYS A 267 -4.68 -15.19 3.41
N PRO A 268 -5.57 -15.22 2.42
CA PRO A 268 -5.26 -15.78 1.10
C PRO A 268 -4.22 -15.00 0.31
N LEU A 269 -3.94 -13.74 0.68
CA LEU A 269 -2.98 -12.88 -0.01
C LEU A 269 -1.61 -12.79 0.69
N VAL A 270 -1.40 -13.57 1.76
CA VAL A 270 -0.08 -13.78 2.38
C VAL A 270 0.33 -15.24 2.17
N ARG A 271 1.52 -15.46 1.58
CA ARG A 271 2.05 -16.80 1.35
C ARG A 271 3.30 -17.03 2.20
N LEU A 272 3.29 -18.10 2.96
CA LEU A 272 4.42 -18.51 3.80
C LEU A 272 5.29 -19.54 3.07
N TYR A 273 6.59 -19.38 3.15
CA TYR A 273 7.55 -20.33 2.60
C TYR A 273 7.96 -21.34 3.66
N ASP A 274 7.69 -22.62 3.43
CA ASP A 274 8.12 -23.72 4.32
C ASP A 274 9.65 -23.92 4.26
N LYS A 275 10.26 -23.63 3.12
CA LYS A 275 11.71 -23.75 2.88
C LYS A 275 12.18 -22.61 2.01
N GLY A 276 13.33 -22.03 2.38
CA GLY A 276 13.94 -20.93 1.65
C GLY A 276 13.24 -19.60 1.91
N VAL A 277 13.47 -18.66 1.00
CA VAL A 277 12.95 -17.28 1.08
C VAL A 277 12.43 -16.82 -0.28
N PRO A 278 11.47 -15.89 -0.31
CA PRO A 278 10.92 -15.37 -1.56
C PRO A 278 11.93 -14.54 -2.36
N ALA A 279 11.60 -14.33 -3.63
CA ALA A 279 12.30 -13.42 -4.53
C ALA A 279 11.26 -12.58 -5.30
N LEU A 280 11.68 -11.45 -5.88
CA LEU A 280 10.80 -10.54 -6.63
C LEU A 280 10.00 -11.24 -7.71
N LYS A 281 10.61 -12.17 -8.44
CA LYS A 281 9.94 -12.93 -9.53
C LYS A 281 8.74 -13.76 -9.07
N SER A 282 8.61 -14.05 -7.76
CA SER A 282 7.48 -14.82 -7.24
C SER A 282 6.23 -13.98 -7.03
N VAL A 283 6.38 -12.66 -6.98
CA VAL A 283 5.31 -11.72 -6.63
C VAL A 283 5.04 -10.64 -7.69
N GLU A 284 5.96 -10.43 -8.63
CA GLU A 284 5.79 -9.42 -9.70
C GLU A 284 4.52 -9.69 -10.51
N GLY A 285 3.62 -8.69 -10.57
CA GLY A 285 2.33 -8.79 -11.24
C GLY A 285 1.26 -9.57 -10.45
N LEU A 286 1.54 -9.95 -9.20
CA LEU A 286 0.64 -10.73 -8.35
C LEU A 286 0.27 -9.95 -7.06
N PRO A 287 -0.92 -10.18 -6.49
CA PRO A 287 -1.42 -9.44 -5.32
C PRO A 287 -0.96 -10.02 -3.97
N PHE A 288 0.13 -10.77 -3.95
CA PHE A 288 0.60 -11.48 -2.77
C PHE A 288 1.73 -10.75 -2.05
N CYS A 289 1.80 -10.95 -0.72
CA CYS A 289 3.01 -10.78 0.07
C CYS A 289 3.54 -12.16 0.43
N ASP A 290 4.75 -12.47 -0.01
CA ASP A 290 5.46 -13.72 0.28
C ASP A 290 6.41 -13.52 1.46
N ILE A 291 6.40 -14.43 2.44
CA ILE A 291 7.24 -14.35 3.63
C ILE A 291 7.98 -15.68 3.84
N GLY A 292 9.28 -15.58 4.02
CA GLY A 292 10.14 -16.71 4.44
C GLY A 292 11.13 -16.26 5.48
N PHE A 293 11.69 -17.17 6.26
CA PHE A 293 12.60 -16.82 7.34
C PHE A 293 13.66 -17.88 7.62
N ALA A 294 14.72 -17.46 8.29
CA ALA A 294 15.77 -18.32 8.82
C ALA A 294 16.13 -17.91 10.25
N VAL A 295 16.42 -18.90 11.10
CA VAL A 295 16.82 -18.70 12.49
C VAL A 295 18.20 -19.32 12.70
N GLN A 296 19.09 -18.57 13.32
CA GLN A 296 20.38 -19.07 13.81
C GLN A 296 20.67 -18.46 15.19
N ASP A 297 20.85 -19.32 16.20
CA ASP A 297 21.04 -18.92 17.58
C ASP A 297 19.89 -18.01 18.06
N ASP A 298 20.18 -16.80 18.49
CA ASP A 298 19.20 -15.78 18.89
C ASP A 298 18.89 -14.76 17.78
N HIS A 299 19.22 -15.07 16.53
CA HIS A 299 19.00 -14.19 15.38
C HIS A 299 17.95 -14.77 14.44
N LEU A 300 17.06 -13.88 13.98
CA LEU A 300 16.06 -14.16 12.98
C LEU A 300 16.28 -13.22 11.77
N ILE A 301 16.29 -13.80 10.58
CA ILE A 301 16.18 -13.05 9.33
C ILE A 301 14.84 -13.41 8.71
N VAL A 302 14.00 -12.41 8.49
CA VAL A 302 12.77 -12.52 7.70
C VAL A 302 13.02 -11.89 6.35
N VAL A 303 12.61 -12.56 5.29
CA VAL A 303 12.59 -12.00 3.94
C VAL A 303 11.14 -11.91 3.46
N ALA A 304 10.72 -10.72 3.09
CA ALA A 304 9.41 -10.49 2.50
C ALA A 304 9.54 -9.94 1.08
N ALA A 305 8.64 -10.38 0.20
CA ALA A 305 8.55 -9.87 -1.16
C ALA A 305 7.10 -9.56 -1.53
N GLU A 306 6.89 -8.46 -2.24
CA GLU A 306 5.58 -8.08 -2.79
C GLU A 306 5.74 -7.24 -4.06
N ASP A 307 4.68 -7.13 -4.84
CA ASP A 307 4.60 -6.15 -5.91
C ASP A 307 4.18 -4.80 -5.30
N ASN A 308 5.06 -3.79 -5.40
CA ASN A 308 4.85 -2.47 -4.80
C ASN A 308 3.63 -1.70 -5.34
N LEU A 309 3.16 -2.04 -6.53
CA LEU A 309 1.96 -1.44 -7.14
C LEU A 309 0.68 -2.23 -6.84
N LEU A 310 0.81 -3.50 -6.47
CA LEU A 310 -0.31 -4.40 -6.20
C LEU A 310 -0.54 -4.59 -4.70
N LYS A 311 0.08 -5.58 -4.07
CA LYS A 311 -0.09 -5.78 -2.62
C LYS A 311 0.39 -4.55 -1.84
N GLY A 312 1.42 -3.87 -2.33
CA GLY A 312 1.89 -2.61 -1.77
C GLY A 312 1.00 -1.39 -2.04
N ALA A 313 -0.06 -1.49 -2.87
CA ALA A 313 -0.92 -0.36 -3.23
C ALA A 313 -2.32 -0.79 -3.72
N ALA A 314 -2.50 -0.95 -5.04
CA ALA A 314 -3.82 -1.11 -5.67
C ALA A 314 -4.55 -2.38 -5.24
N ALA A 315 -3.88 -3.52 -5.17
CA ALA A 315 -4.50 -4.76 -4.73
C ALA A 315 -4.90 -4.71 -3.25
N GLN A 316 -4.08 -4.09 -2.39
CA GLN A 316 -4.43 -3.84 -0.99
C GLN A 316 -5.69 -2.97 -0.87
N ALA A 317 -5.79 -1.90 -1.67
CA ALA A 317 -6.97 -1.05 -1.69
C ALA A 317 -8.24 -1.81 -2.12
N VAL A 318 -8.15 -2.65 -3.15
CA VAL A 318 -9.27 -3.48 -3.62
C VAL A 318 -9.60 -4.58 -2.61
N GLN A 319 -8.61 -5.20 -1.95
CA GLN A 319 -8.81 -6.15 -0.86
C GLN A 319 -9.60 -5.50 0.29
N CYS A 320 -9.20 -4.30 0.70
CA CYS A 320 -9.93 -3.53 1.71
C CYS A 320 -11.37 -3.22 1.26
N ALA A 321 -11.57 -2.88 -0.02
CA ALA A 321 -12.91 -2.62 -0.56
C ALA A 321 -13.76 -3.90 -0.57
N ASN A 322 -13.19 -5.05 -0.93
CA ASN A 322 -13.88 -6.33 -0.86
C ASN A 322 -14.38 -6.64 0.55
N ILE A 323 -13.52 -6.45 1.56
CA ILE A 323 -13.90 -6.64 2.97
C ILE A 323 -14.98 -5.63 3.38
N ARG A 324 -14.80 -4.34 3.02
CA ARG A 324 -15.73 -3.25 3.35
C ARG A 324 -17.15 -3.52 2.87
N PHE A 325 -17.27 -4.09 1.68
CA PHE A 325 -18.58 -4.32 1.04
C PHE A 325 -19.05 -5.78 1.14
N GLY A 326 -18.37 -6.63 1.89
CA GLY A 326 -18.77 -8.01 2.15
C GLY A 326 -18.60 -8.94 0.94
N PHE A 327 -17.70 -8.62 0.03
CA PHE A 327 -17.32 -9.50 -1.10
C PHE A 327 -16.25 -10.51 -0.65
N ALA A 328 -15.99 -11.52 -1.48
CA ALA A 328 -14.85 -12.40 -1.26
C ALA A 328 -13.55 -11.57 -1.28
N GLU A 329 -12.72 -11.74 -0.27
CA GLU A 329 -11.51 -10.92 -0.05
C GLU A 329 -10.59 -10.86 -1.28
N THR A 330 -10.53 -11.95 -2.03
CA THR A 330 -9.74 -12.10 -3.26
C THR A 330 -10.47 -11.73 -4.55
N GLN A 331 -11.71 -11.27 -4.46
CA GLN A 331 -12.53 -10.97 -5.64
C GLN A 331 -11.81 -10.01 -6.58
N SER A 332 -11.69 -10.37 -7.84
CA SER A 332 -10.95 -9.70 -8.91
C SER A 332 -9.41 -9.61 -8.73
N LEU A 333 -8.86 -10.08 -7.63
CA LEU A 333 -7.42 -10.04 -7.37
C LEU A 333 -6.70 -11.27 -7.92
N ILE A 334 -7.33 -12.43 -7.79
CA ILE A 334 -6.85 -13.73 -8.30
C ILE A 334 -7.96 -14.46 -9.04
#